data_ed3ed0d5b222c86697989409d1b7e62a
#
_entry.id   ed3ed0d5b222c86697989409d1b7e62a
#
_cell.length_a   1.000
_cell.length_b   1.000
_cell.length_c   1.000
_cell.angle_alpha   90.00
_cell.angle_beta   90.00
_cell.angle_gamma   90.00
#
_symmetry.space_group_name_H-M   'P 1'
#
loop_
_entity.id
_entity.type
_entity.pdbx_description
1 polymer ?
#
loop_
_entity_poly.entity_id
_entity_poly.type
_entity_poly.pdbx_seq_one_letter_code
_entity_poly.pdbx_strand_id
1 'polypeptide(L)'
;MKFKKFKFKKVKSTNNTAIRIIKSSKLKYGMVISDTQTMGRGQYGKKWISHKGNLFVSFFYELKNIKLSLSRLTIINCLLIKKLLQNYYEQNIIFKQPNDLLIQKKKISGILQETVSIFSNKFLIVGIGIN
;
A
#
# COMPACT_ATOMS: atom_id res chain seq x y z
N MET A 1 -12.87 12.99 -5.14
CA MET A 1 -12.86 11.52 -5.35
C MET A 1 -13.18 10.83 -4.02
N LYS A 2 -14.20 10.01 -3.98
CA LYS A 2 -14.57 9.26 -2.78
C LYS A 2 -14.21 7.80 -2.97
N PHE A 3 -13.23 7.30 -2.23
CA PHE A 3 -12.84 5.89 -2.27
C PHE A 3 -13.90 5.01 -1.63
N LYS A 4 -14.27 3.92 -2.30
CA LYS A 4 -15.03 2.85 -1.67
C LYS A 4 -14.10 2.09 -0.72
N LYS A 5 -14.51 2.00 0.55
CA LYS A 5 -13.71 1.34 1.60
C LYS A 5 -14.22 -0.08 1.84
N PHE A 6 -13.31 -1.03 1.83
CA PHE A 6 -13.55 -2.42 2.18
C PHE A 6 -12.77 -2.76 3.45
N LYS A 7 -13.48 -2.98 4.56
CA LYS A 7 -12.88 -3.30 5.86
C LYS A 7 -13.00 -4.78 6.15
N PHE A 8 -11.90 -5.36 6.63
CA PHE A 8 -11.81 -6.77 7.03
C PHE A 8 -11.14 -6.91 8.39
N LYS A 9 -11.56 -7.90 9.19
CA LYS A 9 -10.84 -8.29 10.40
C LYS A 9 -9.53 -9.01 10.06
N LYS A 10 -9.55 -9.85 9.04
CA LYS A 10 -8.42 -10.67 8.61
C LYS A 10 -8.47 -10.92 7.11
N VAL A 11 -7.34 -10.79 6.44
CA VAL A 11 -7.13 -11.18 5.05
C VAL A 11 -5.78 -11.88 4.91
N LYS A 12 -5.56 -12.60 3.81
CA LYS A 12 -4.22 -13.11 3.48
C LYS A 12 -3.27 -11.94 3.21
N SER A 13 -3.66 -11.06 2.32
CA SER A 13 -2.92 -9.84 1.95
C SER A 13 -3.90 -8.79 1.46
N THR A 14 -3.74 -7.54 1.89
CA THR A 14 -4.60 -6.42 1.43
C THR A 14 -4.41 -6.16 -0.07
N ASN A 15 -3.17 -6.28 -0.60
CA ASN A 15 -2.93 -6.17 -2.04
C ASN A 15 -3.65 -7.26 -2.83
N ASN A 16 -3.55 -8.53 -2.41
CA ASN A 16 -4.25 -9.63 -3.08
C ASN A 16 -5.78 -9.47 -2.99
N THR A 17 -6.27 -8.96 -1.88
CA THR A 17 -7.71 -8.68 -1.70
C THR A 17 -8.17 -7.56 -2.64
N ALA A 18 -7.36 -6.51 -2.81
CA ALA A 18 -7.63 -5.44 -3.78
C ALA A 18 -7.73 -6.00 -5.22
N ILE A 19 -6.81 -6.87 -5.62
CA ILE A 19 -6.86 -7.54 -6.94
C ILE A 19 -8.17 -8.31 -7.13
N ARG A 20 -8.60 -9.08 -6.11
CA ARG A 20 -9.89 -9.82 -6.18
C ARG A 20 -11.08 -8.87 -6.33
N ILE A 21 -11.08 -7.78 -5.57
CA ILE A 21 -12.16 -6.79 -5.63
C ILE A 21 -12.24 -6.15 -7.01
N ILE A 22 -11.11 -5.75 -7.60
CA ILE A 22 -11.08 -5.22 -8.97
C ILE A 22 -11.71 -6.21 -9.94
N LYS A 23 -11.33 -7.50 -9.86
CA LYS A 23 -11.84 -8.54 -10.73
C LYS A 23 -13.35 -8.75 -10.60
N SER A 24 -13.90 -8.69 -9.38
CA SER A 24 -15.30 -9.00 -9.11
C SER A 24 -16.24 -7.81 -9.23
N SER A 25 -15.75 -6.59 -8.94
CA SER A 25 -16.62 -5.40 -8.82
C SER A 25 -16.57 -4.44 -9.99
N LYS A 26 -15.58 -4.57 -10.87
CA LYS A 26 -15.27 -3.62 -11.96
C LYS A 26 -15.04 -2.18 -11.49
N LEU A 27 -14.73 -2.00 -10.21
CA LEU A 27 -14.41 -0.68 -9.65
C LEU A 27 -13.08 -0.19 -10.21
N LYS A 28 -13.01 1.11 -10.50
CA LYS A 28 -11.82 1.77 -11.04
C LYS A 28 -10.86 2.25 -9.96
N TYR A 29 -11.34 2.42 -8.74
CA TYR A 29 -10.54 2.82 -7.58
C TYR A 29 -11.23 2.44 -6.28
N GLY A 30 -10.45 2.24 -5.25
CA GLY A 30 -10.96 1.88 -3.92
C GLY A 30 -9.83 1.67 -2.92
N MET A 31 -10.22 1.25 -1.71
CA MET A 31 -9.30 1.03 -0.61
C MET A 31 -9.70 -0.22 0.17
N VAL A 32 -8.73 -1.08 0.43
CA VAL A 32 -8.85 -2.24 1.30
C VAL A 32 -8.08 -1.97 2.58
N ILE A 33 -8.71 -2.20 3.73
CA ILE A 33 -8.07 -2.11 5.04
C ILE A 33 -8.37 -3.37 5.84
N SER A 34 -7.40 -3.89 6.58
CA SER A 34 -7.55 -5.07 7.43
C SER A 34 -6.85 -4.89 8.76
N ASP A 35 -7.41 -5.47 9.82
CA ASP A 35 -6.80 -5.46 11.15
C ASP A 35 -5.57 -6.35 11.21
N THR A 36 -5.57 -7.47 10.46
CA THR A 36 -4.44 -8.40 10.37
C THR A 36 -4.29 -9.00 8.98
N GLN A 37 -3.06 -9.44 8.67
CA GLN A 37 -2.75 -10.23 7.47
C GLN A 37 -2.08 -11.55 7.86
N THR A 38 -2.48 -12.65 7.23
CA THR A 38 -1.87 -13.97 7.46
C THR A 38 -0.71 -14.27 6.51
N MET A 39 -0.68 -13.61 5.36
CA MET A 39 0.35 -13.77 4.33
C MET A 39 0.73 -12.40 3.76
N GLY A 40 1.04 -11.45 4.63
CA GLY A 40 1.50 -10.12 4.24
C GLY A 40 2.76 -10.21 3.39
N ARG A 41 2.83 -9.39 2.34
CA ARG A 41 3.93 -9.41 1.37
C ARG A 41 4.72 -8.11 1.39
N GLY A 42 6.04 -8.23 1.32
CA GLY A 42 6.96 -7.15 1.00
C GLY A 42 7.53 -7.32 -0.41
N GLN A 43 8.50 -6.50 -0.77
CA GLN A 43 9.21 -6.60 -2.06
C GLN A 43 10.01 -7.90 -2.16
N TYR A 44 10.18 -8.39 -3.40
CA TYR A 44 11.03 -9.55 -3.74
C TYR A 44 10.69 -10.81 -2.96
N GLY A 45 9.39 -11.09 -2.76
CA GLY A 45 8.92 -12.28 -2.06
C GLY A 45 9.14 -12.28 -0.54
N LYS A 46 9.60 -11.17 0.03
CA LYS A 46 9.74 -11.03 1.49
C LYS A 46 8.36 -11.04 2.15
N LYS A 47 8.29 -11.60 3.36
CA LYS A 47 7.09 -11.55 4.17
C LYS A 47 7.00 -10.21 4.91
N TRP A 48 5.78 -9.69 5.01
CA TRP A 48 5.46 -8.59 5.90
C TRP A 48 4.78 -9.13 7.16
N ILE A 49 5.42 -8.98 8.30
CA ILE A 49 4.86 -9.42 9.59
C ILE A 49 3.74 -8.45 9.98
N SER A 50 2.55 -9.00 10.25
CA SER A 50 1.32 -8.22 10.39
C SER A 50 0.71 -8.45 11.78
N HIS A 51 1.20 -7.71 12.77
CA HIS A 51 0.66 -7.76 14.13
C HIS A 51 -0.62 -6.94 14.25
N LYS A 52 -1.56 -7.41 15.09
CA LYS A 52 -2.75 -6.65 15.45
C LYS A 52 -2.35 -5.32 16.11
N GLY A 53 -3.06 -4.26 15.77
CA GLY A 53 -2.78 -2.90 16.24
C GLY A 53 -1.98 -2.06 15.24
N ASN A 54 -1.40 -2.69 14.22
CA ASN A 54 -0.74 -2.01 13.12
C ASN A 54 -1.73 -1.68 11.99
N LEU A 55 -1.34 -0.87 11.04
CA LEU A 55 -2.18 -0.52 9.89
C LEU A 55 -1.75 -1.29 8.64
N PHE A 56 -2.70 -1.94 7.99
CA PHE A 56 -2.51 -2.59 6.69
C PHE A 56 -3.60 -2.08 5.74
N VAL A 57 -3.18 -1.34 4.73
CA VAL A 57 -4.09 -0.74 3.75
C VAL A 57 -3.53 -0.89 2.34
N SER A 58 -4.40 -1.13 1.39
CA SER A 58 -4.06 -1.09 -0.03
C SER A 58 -5.02 -0.19 -0.77
N PHE A 59 -4.50 0.83 -1.41
CA PHE A 59 -5.24 1.62 -2.38
C PHE A 59 -5.09 0.99 -3.75
N PHE A 60 -6.15 1.04 -4.56
CA PHE A 60 -6.08 0.63 -5.95
C PHE A 60 -6.77 1.65 -6.85
N TYR A 61 -6.24 1.84 -8.03
CA TYR A 61 -6.83 2.70 -9.04
C TYR A 61 -6.35 2.35 -10.45
N GLU A 62 -7.26 2.57 -11.41
CA GLU A 62 -6.97 2.39 -12.82
C GLU A 62 -5.95 3.45 -13.30
N LEU A 63 -4.89 2.98 -13.93
CA LEU A 63 -3.87 3.84 -14.52
C LEU A 63 -4.34 4.31 -15.91
N LYS A 64 -4.58 5.61 -16.04
CA LYS A 64 -4.89 6.25 -17.32
C LYS A 64 -3.87 7.34 -17.60
N ASN A 65 -3.19 7.24 -18.74
CA ASN A 65 -2.32 8.31 -19.25
C ASN A 65 -1.25 8.82 -18.25
N ILE A 66 -0.77 7.97 -17.35
CA ILE A 66 0.27 8.33 -16.40
C ILE A 66 1.64 8.25 -17.11
N LYS A 67 2.32 9.39 -17.21
CA LYS A 67 3.65 9.52 -17.82
C LYS A 67 4.81 9.21 -16.86
N LEU A 68 4.53 9.03 -15.56
CA LEU A 68 5.55 8.74 -14.55
C LEU A 68 5.91 7.26 -14.55
N SER A 69 7.19 6.96 -14.33
CA SER A 69 7.64 5.59 -14.08
C SER A 69 7.11 5.07 -12.74
N LEU A 70 6.98 3.74 -12.62
CA LEU A 70 6.55 3.11 -11.37
C LEU A 70 7.49 3.43 -10.21
N SER A 71 8.80 3.52 -10.47
CA SER A 71 9.79 3.91 -9.45
C SER A 71 9.54 5.31 -8.91
N ARG A 72 9.25 6.26 -9.78
CA ARG A 72 8.90 7.64 -9.36
C ARG A 72 7.60 7.69 -8.58
N LEU A 73 6.59 6.92 -8.98
CA LEU A 73 5.34 6.81 -8.23
C LEU A 73 5.57 6.23 -6.83
N THR A 74 6.44 5.23 -6.69
CA THR A 74 6.81 4.68 -5.37
C THR A 74 7.45 5.75 -4.48
N ILE A 75 8.39 6.51 -5.00
CA ILE A 75 9.03 7.60 -4.26
C ILE A 75 8.00 8.65 -3.82
N ILE A 76 7.13 9.08 -4.71
CA ILE A 76 6.06 10.04 -4.41
C ILE A 76 5.16 9.50 -3.29
N ASN A 77 4.71 8.25 -3.40
CA ASN A 77 3.88 7.62 -2.37
C ASN A 77 4.59 7.55 -1.01
N CYS A 78 5.88 7.19 -0.99
CA CYS A 78 6.67 7.18 0.24
C CYS A 78 6.78 8.57 0.88
N LEU A 79 7.01 9.61 0.07
CA LEU A 79 7.12 10.98 0.56
C LEU A 79 5.78 11.51 1.08
N LEU A 80 4.68 11.15 0.44
CA LEU A 80 3.33 11.51 0.91
C LEU A 80 3.01 10.85 2.25
N ILE A 81 3.31 9.56 2.40
CA ILE A 81 3.12 8.83 3.66
C ILE A 81 4.04 9.38 4.75
N LYS A 82 5.31 9.66 4.42
CA LYS A 82 6.23 10.33 5.35
C LYS A 82 5.65 11.65 5.86
N LYS A 83 5.19 12.51 4.96
CA LYS A 83 4.60 13.81 5.32
C LYS A 83 3.38 13.64 6.23
N LEU A 84 2.51 12.68 5.93
CA LEU A 84 1.34 12.38 6.75
C LEU A 84 1.75 11.89 8.14
N LEU A 85 2.65 10.91 8.21
CA LEU A 85 3.08 10.30 9.48
C LEU A 85 3.86 11.27 10.37
N GLN A 86 4.59 12.23 9.79
CA GLN A 86 5.34 13.23 10.56
C GLN A 86 4.44 14.08 11.48
N ASN A 87 3.13 14.15 11.21
CA ASN A 87 2.18 14.80 12.09
C ASN A 87 1.90 14.02 13.40
N TYR A 88 2.26 12.75 13.46
CA TYR A 88 1.98 11.85 14.58
C TYR A 88 3.22 11.43 15.35
N TYR A 89 4.42 11.76 14.85
CA TYR A 89 5.69 11.41 15.47
C TYR A 89 6.54 12.66 15.71
N GLU A 90 7.09 12.77 16.91
CA GLU A 90 8.04 13.84 17.25
C GLU A 90 9.41 13.62 16.59
N GLN A 91 9.81 12.33 16.45
CA GLN A 91 11.07 11.97 15.83
C GLN A 91 11.02 12.18 14.32
N ASN A 92 12.17 12.50 13.75
CA ASN A 92 12.29 12.65 12.30
C ASN A 92 12.15 11.29 11.59
N ILE A 93 11.24 11.24 10.62
CA ILE A 93 11.05 10.09 9.75
C ILE A 93 11.99 10.19 8.56
N ILE A 94 12.80 9.16 8.33
CA ILE A 94 13.73 9.09 7.22
C ILE A 94 13.18 8.16 6.14
N PHE A 95 13.19 8.64 4.90
CA PHE A 95 12.88 7.81 3.74
C PHE A 95 14.13 7.04 3.31
N LYS A 96 14.08 5.72 3.46
CA LYS A 96 15.11 4.81 2.94
C LYS A 96 14.62 4.22 1.62
N GLN A 97 15.29 4.58 0.53
CA GLN A 97 14.95 4.03 -0.78
C GLN A 97 15.11 2.50 -0.81
N PRO A 98 14.27 1.78 -1.57
CA PRO A 98 13.28 2.35 -2.50
C PRO A 98 11.90 2.62 -1.87
N ASN A 99 11.56 2.06 -0.70
CA ASN A 99 10.18 1.98 -0.24
C ASN A 99 9.97 1.91 1.28
N ASP A 100 10.97 2.25 2.08
CA ASP A 100 10.90 2.13 3.53
C ASP A 100 10.94 3.50 4.24
N LEU A 101 10.17 3.61 5.33
CA LEU A 101 10.25 4.73 6.26
C LEU A 101 10.80 4.26 7.60
N LEU A 102 11.75 5.02 8.14
CA LEU A 102 12.47 4.67 9.37
C LEU A 102 12.38 5.79 10.41
N ILE A 103 12.35 5.40 11.68
CA ILE A 103 12.64 6.25 12.84
C ILE A 103 13.78 5.61 13.62
N GLN A 104 14.85 6.36 13.89
CA GLN A 104 16.02 5.85 14.65
C GLN A 104 16.51 4.49 14.09
N LYS A 105 16.69 4.41 12.77
CA LYS A 105 17.12 3.21 12.04
C LYS A 105 16.15 2.02 12.11
N LYS A 106 14.98 2.15 12.75
CA LYS A 106 13.96 1.12 12.79
C LYS A 106 12.88 1.38 11.75
N LYS A 107 12.53 0.36 11.00
CA LYS A 107 11.48 0.43 9.98
C LYS A 107 10.11 0.55 10.62
N ILE A 108 9.41 1.65 10.34
CA ILE A 108 8.06 1.91 10.82
C ILE A 108 7.00 1.73 9.74
N SER A 109 7.38 1.84 8.48
CA SER A 109 6.45 1.65 7.35
C SER A 109 7.18 1.08 6.14
N GLY A 110 6.47 0.31 5.38
CA GLY A 110 6.89 -0.17 4.07
C GLY A 110 5.76 -0.06 3.06
N ILE A 111 6.13 0.17 1.82
CA ILE A 111 5.19 0.33 0.70
C ILE A 111 5.47 -0.75 -0.33
N LEU A 112 4.44 -1.54 -0.67
CA LEU A 112 4.48 -2.50 -1.76
C LEU A 112 3.58 -2.01 -2.90
N GLN A 113 4.20 -1.52 -3.96
CA GLN A 113 3.51 -1.03 -5.15
C GLN A 113 3.57 -2.07 -6.26
N GLU A 114 2.41 -2.44 -6.78
CA GLU A 114 2.26 -3.43 -7.83
C GLU A 114 1.37 -2.91 -8.95
N THR A 115 1.59 -3.40 -10.16
CA THR A 115 0.65 -3.20 -11.26
C THR A 115 0.06 -4.53 -11.70
N VAL A 116 -1.20 -4.49 -12.12
CA VAL A 116 -1.91 -5.65 -12.63
C VAL A 116 -2.80 -5.24 -13.80
N SER A 117 -2.85 -6.09 -14.82
CA SER A 117 -3.77 -5.91 -15.95
C SER A 117 -5.00 -6.77 -15.75
N ILE A 118 -6.16 -6.15 -15.70
CA ILE A 118 -7.46 -6.81 -15.49
C ILE A 118 -8.45 -6.25 -16.51
N PHE A 119 -9.09 -7.10 -17.29
CA PHE A 119 -10.05 -6.69 -18.34
C PHE A 119 -9.49 -5.62 -19.30
N SER A 120 -8.24 -5.81 -19.75
CA SER A 120 -7.52 -4.88 -20.63
C SER A 120 -7.18 -3.51 -20.01
N ASN A 121 -7.50 -3.29 -18.75
CA ASN A 121 -7.14 -2.09 -18.01
C ASN A 121 -5.98 -2.36 -17.07
N LYS A 122 -5.08 -1.40 -16.95
CA LYS A 122 -3.94 -1.47 -16.01
C LYS A 122 -4.30 -0.78 -14.72
N PHE A 123 -4.06 -1.45 -13.61
CA PHE A 123 -4.29 -0.92 -12.27
C PHE A 123 -2.97 -0.79 -11.50
N LEU A 124 -2.87 0.24 -10.70
CA LEU A 124 -1.86 0.36 -9.66
C LEU A 124 -2.47 -0.01 -8.32
N ILE A 125 -1.73 -0.80 -7.56
CA ILE A 125 -2.07 -1.18 -6.19
C ILE A 125 -0.94 -0.70 -5.29
N VAL A 126 -1.25 0.09 -4.30
CA VAL A 126 -0.29 0.66 -3.35
C VAL A 126 -0.61 0.11 -1.96
N GLY A 127 0.11 -0.93 -1.58
CA GLY A 127 0.05 -1.52 -0.23
C GLY A 127 0.94 -0.75 0.73
N ILE A 128 0.39 -0.40 1.88
CA ILE A 128 1.06 0.35 2.93
C ILE A 128 0.92 -0.43 4.23
N GLY A 129 2.04 -0.80 4.83
CA GLY A 129 2.11 -1.33 6.18
C GLY A 129 2.72 -0.30 7.11
N ILE A 130 2.09 -0.06 8.27
CA ILE A 130 2.61 0.84 9.31
C ILE A 130 2.61 0.08 10.62
N ASN A 131 3.78 0.01 11.24
CA ASN A 131 4.00 -0.64 12.54
C ASN A 131 3.80 0.34 13.70
#